data_dc1dc5d372ed3e175d93dd481ab7eb34
#
_entry.id   dc1dc5d372ed3e175d93dd481ab7eb34
#
_cell.length_a   1.000
_cell.length_b   1.000
_cell.length_c   1.000
_cell.angle_alpha   90.00
_cell.angle_beta   90.00
_cell.angle_gamma   90.00
#
_symmetry.space_group_name_H-M   'P 1'
#
loop_
_entity.id
_entity.type
_entity.pdbx_description
1 polymer ?
#
loop_
_entity_poly.entity_id
_entity_poly.type
_entity_poly.pdbx_seq_one_letter_code
_entity_poly.pdbx_strand_id
1 'polypeptide(L)'
;MRFIYLLFLLFIFIFIFGSSVREYYRLGFREHKYEVLKTGWQRILPDGSKKKLNSSEETVLIKDLLIERQLPSEVPYSLTTLYIKTMHQDLTIWIDEKPVYQFDYQDIPPFNSKIPPLYWVRIPIQKDQLGSTIRIEFRGRARSVENTLEGLYFGEDLSIICEILWKNILQIFASLCLIFMGIGLLVEYLILDRRRGEEKGSFYLGAVLFFLGLWMGCQIDARQLIFNNILLIWNMEYLSLIMIPIPALLFINKVERGNCQRGIYWLCLLIALCDLLIIVSAGIGLYSFAELNLLIDCILLLTCFAIARSFVVIRWRDPDLFKDLTWMIGAGSTLI
;
A
#
# COMPACT_ATOMS: atom_id res chain seq x y z
N MET A 1 -24.16 12.27 16.48
CA MET A 1 -25.08 12.59 15.37
C MET A 1 -24.50 13.54 14.32
N ARG A 2 -24.00 14.74 14.65
CA ARG A 2 -23.43 15.69 13.68
C ARG A 2 -22.26 15.12 12.85
N PHE A 3 -21.42 14.31 13.46
CA PHE A 3 -20.27 13.67 12.82
C PHE A 3 -20.69 12.59 11.79
N ILE A 4 -21.73 11.80 12.09
CA ILE A 4 -22.33 10.83 11.17
C ILE A 4 -22.92 11.52 9.93
N TYR A 5 -23.56 12.69 10.13
CA TYR A 5 -24.05 13.50 9.01
C TYR A 5 -22.91 14.04 8.13
N LEU A 6 -21.81 14.47 8.75
CA LEU A 6 -20.64 14.95 7.99
C LEU A 6 -20.00 13.83 7.17
N LEU A 7 -19.93 12.62 7.74
CA LEU A 7 -19.48 11.41 7.06
C LEU A 7 -20.38 11.03 5.89
N PHE A 8 -21.69 11.06 6.11
CA PHE A 8 -22.66 10.76 5.07
C PHE A 8 -22.62 11.78 3.93
N LEU A 9 -22.47 13.08 4.24
CA LEU A 9 -22.25 14.13 3.25
C LEU A 9 -20.94 13.97 2.48
N LEU A 10 -19.86 13.63 3.18
CA LEU A 10 -18.58 13.34 2.56
C LEU A 10 -18.70 12.13 1.62
N PHE A 11 -19.36 11.06 2.07
CA PHE A 11 -19.62 9.85 1.26
C PHE A 11 -20.45 10.18 0.00
N ILE A 12 -21.54 10.96 0.14
CA ILE A 12 -22.35 11.41 -0.99
C ILE A 12 -21.51 12.25 -1.96
N PHE A 13 -20.74 13.22 -1.43
CA PHE A 13 -19.88 14.08 -2.26
C PHE A 13 -18.91 13.25 -3.10
N ILE A 14 -18.39 12.21 -2.55
CA ILE A 14 -17.41 11.31 -3.19
C ILE A 14 -18.06 10.38 -4.18
N PHE A 15 -19.20 9.81 -3.84
CA PHE A 15 -19.98 9.01 -4.78
C PHE A 15 -20.35 9.85 -6.01
N ILE A 16 -20.79 11.10 -5.80
CA ILE A 16 -21.10 12.04 -6.88
C ILE A 16 -19.83 12.41 -7.65
N PHE A 17 -18.72 12.72 -6.96
CA PHE A 17 -17.45 13.03 -7.59
C PHE A 17 -16.89 11.84 -8.35
N GLY A 18 -16.88 10.64 -7.75
CA GLY A 18 -16.44 9.40 -8.40
C GLY A 18 -17.30 9.04 -9.61
N SER A 19 -18.61 9.21 -9.53
CA SER A 19 -19.51 9.00 -10.67
C SER A 19 -19.29 10.04 -11.77
N SER A 20 -19.10 11.31 -11.41
CA SER A 20 -18.81 12.39 -12.36
C SER A 20 -17.48 12.22 -13.06
N VAL A 21 -16.44 11.79 -12.32
CA VAL A 21 -15.13 11.48 -12.89
C VAL A 21 -15.23 10.23 -13.79
N ARG A 22 -16.01 9.23 -13.41
CA ARG A 22 -16.28 8.05 -14.25
C ARG A 22 -16.98 8.41 -15.55
N GLU A 23 -17.97 9.33 -15.50
CA GLU A 23 -18.70 9.84 -16.66
C GLU A 23 -17.80 10.67 -17.56
N TYR A 24 -16.94 11.54 -16.99
CA TYR A 24 -15.94 12.34 -17.70
C TYR A 24 -14.96 11.44 -18.48
N TYR A 25 -14.50 10.32 -17.88
CA TYR A 25 -13.67 9.34 -18.58
C TYR A 25 -14.45 8.54 -19.64
N ARG A 26 -15.75 8.31 -19.47
CA ARG A 26 -16.60 7.59 -20.42
C ARG A 26 -16.92 8.43 -21.67
N LEU A 27 -17.01 9.75 -21.54
CA LEU A 27 -17.44 10.68 -22.59
C LEU A 27 -16.35 11.07 -23.59
N GLY A 28 -15.21 10.42 -23.67
CA GLY A 28 -14.30 10.55 -24.82
C GLY A 28 -12.91 11.12 -24.55
N PHE A 29 -12.49 11.29 -23.29
CA PHE A 29 -11.07 11.55 -22.98
C PHE A 29 -10.22 10.27 -23.00
N ARG A 30 -10.78 9.15 -23.46
CA ARG A 30 -10.18 7.84 -23.49
C ARG A 30 -9.60 7.48 -24.88
N GLU A 31 -8.85 8.35 -25.48
CA GLU A 31 -7.77 7.85 -26.31
C GLU A 31 -6.71 7.36 -25.33
N HIS A 32 -6.63 6.03 -25.16
CA HIS A 32 -5.53 5.42 -24.41
C HIS A 32 -4.23 5.73 -25.14
N LYS A 33 -3.61 6.83 -24.78
CA LYS A 33 -2.33 7.26 -25.33
C LYS A 33 -1.17 6.49 -24.67
N TYR A 34 -1.40 5.23 -24.34
CA TYR A 34 -0.42 4.30 -23.81
C TYR A 34 -0.78 2.86 -24.14
N GLU A 35 0.20 2.00 -24.15
CA GLU A 35 0.03 0.54 -24.24
C GLU A 35 0.72 -0.15 -23.05
N VAL A 36 0.19 -1.30 -22.65
CA VAL A 36 0.85 -2.17 -21.70
C VAL A 36 1.70 -3.17 -22.46
N LEU A 37 3.01 -3.14 -22.26
CA LEU A 37 3.96 -3.97 -22.99
C LEU A 37 3.95 -5.42 -22.47
N LYS A 38 2.81 -6.12 -22.57
CA LYS A 38 2.67 -7.51 -22.09
C LYS A 38 3.31 -8.57 -22.99
N THR A 39 3.49 -8.28 -24.28
CA THR A 39 3.92 -9.25 -25.30
C THR A 39 5.14 -8.76 -26.07
N GLY A 40 5.77 -9.67 -26.81
CA GLY A 40 6.92 -9.32 -27.65
C GLY A 40 8.26 -9.34 -26.93
N TRP A 41 8.29 -9.70 -25.65
CA TRP A 41 9.52 -9.85 -24.90
C TRP A 41 10.23 -11.17 -25.18
N GLN A 42 11.55 -11.12 -25.21
CA GLN A 42 12.43 -12.27 -25.27
C GLN A 42 13.28 -12.30 -24.01
N ARG A 43 13.38 -13.46 -23.39
CA ARG A 43 14.30 -13.70 -22.28
C ARG A 43 15.67 -14.05 -22.85
N ILE A 44 16.71 -13.42 -22.35
CA ILE A 44 18.09 -13.76 -22.63
C ILE A 44 18.56 -14.74 -21.56
N LEU A 45 18.95 -15.92 -21.97
CA LEU A 45 19.49 -16.95 -21.07
C LEU A 45 20.99 -16.71 -20.83
N PRO A 46 21.58 -17.32 -19.79
CA PRO A 46 23.01 -17.14 -19.47
C PRO A 46 23.97 -17.60 -20.60
N ASP A 47 23.50 -18.48 -21.46
CA ASP A 47 24.24 -18.95 -22.64
C ASP A 47 24.12 -17.98 -23.86
N GLY A 48 23.41 -16.85 -23.70
CA GLY A 48 23.14 -15.88 -24.72
C GLY A 48 21.98 -16.26 -25.66
N SER A 49 21.36 -17.39 -25.52
CA SER A 49 20.20 -17.78 -26.32
C SER A 49 18.96 -16.96 -25.93
N LYS A 50 18.09 -16.74 -26.90
CA LYS A 50 16.87 -15.95 -26.73
C LYS A 50 15.64 -16.84 -26.75
N LYS A 51 14.82 -16.79 -25.72
CA LYS A 51 13.55 -17.51 -25.62
C LYS A 51 12.39 -16.54 -25.56
N LYS A 52 11.37 -16.73 -26.39
CA LYS A 52 10.15 -15.91 -26.37
C LYS A 52 9.43 -16.09 -25.03
N LEU A 53 9.11 -14.99 -24.37
CA LEU A 53 8.30 -14.98 -23.16
C LEU A 53 6.83 -14.99 -23.53
N ASN A 54 6.10 -16.01 -23.06
CA ASN A 54 4.64 -16.04 -23.13
C ASN A 54 4.09 -15.63 -21.76
N SER A 55 3.28 -14.60 -21.73
CA SER A 55 2.72 -13.99 -20.51
C SER A 55 1.89 -14.94 -19.64
N SER A 56 1.50 -16.09 -20.15
CA SER A 56 0.66 -17.08 -19.46
C SER A 56 1.42 -18.27 -18.84
N GLU A 57 2.70 -18.45 -19.14
CA GLU A 57 3.39 -19.71 -18.78
C GLU A 57 4.46 -19.57 -17.69
N GLU A 58 4.92 -18.36 -17.37
CA GLU A 58 6.06 -18.23 -16.41
C GLU A 58 5.72 -17.41 -15.19
N THR A 59 4.92 -17.94 -14.31
CA THR A 59 5.01 -17.66 -12.86
C THR A 59 6.24 -18.38 -12.27
N VAL A 60 7.35 -18.38 -13.00
CA VAL A 60 8.58 -19.00 -12.53
C VAL A 60 9.29 -17.99 -11.64
N LEU A 61 9.52 -18.39 -10.41
CA LEU A 61 10.39 -17.72 -9.45
C LEU A 61 11.84 -17.67 -10.00
N ILE A 62 12.13 -16.64 -10.80
CA ILE A 62 13.46 -16.46 -11.40
C ILE A 62 14.17 -15.40 -10.57
N LYS A 63 15.33 -15.75 -10.02
CA LYS A 63 16.13 -14.85 -9.19
C LYS A 63 16.62 -13.63 -9.98
N ASP A 64 17.09 -13.84 -11.21
CA ASP A 64 17.59 -12.79 -12.09
C ASP A 64 16.95 -12.98 -13.47
N LEU A 65 16.36 -11.92 -14.00
CA LEU A 65 15.65 -11.94 -15.27
C LEU A 65 16.20 -10.85 -16.19
N LEU A 66 16.73 -11.26 -17.32
CA LEU A 66 17.14 -10.37 -18.40
C LEU A 66 16.18 -10.53 -19.57
N ILE A 67 15.48 -9.46 -19.91
CA ILE A 67 14.51 -9.42 -21.02
C ILE A 67 14.86 -8.33 -22.00
N GLU A 68 14.51 -8.54 -23.26
CA GLU A 68 14.65 -7.54 -24.30
C GLU A 68 13.41 -7.48 -25.20
N ARG A 69 13.17 -6.31 -25.77
CA ARG A 69 12.12 -6.05 -26.74
C ARG A 69 12.50 -4.88 -27.61
N GLN A 70 12.01 -4.85 -28.87
CA GLN A 70 12.08 -3.65 -29.71
C GLN A 70 10.94 -2.69 -29.32
N LEU A 71 11.28 -1.41 -29.10
CA LEU A 71 10.30 -0.35 -28.89
C LEU A 71 9.51 -0.08 -30.19
N PRO A 72 8.27 0.41 -30.11
CA PRO A 72 7.53 0.88 -31.27
C PRO A 72 8.34 1.92 -32.07
N SER A 73 8.34 1.82 -33.39
CA SER A 73 9.07 2.74 -34.26
C SER A 73 8.39 4.09 -34.43
N GLU A 74 7.07 4.12 -34.22
CA GLU A 74 6.26 5.33 -34.32
C GLU A 74 5.28 5.40 -33.14
N VAL A 75 5.12 6.59 -32.61
CA VAL A 75 4.12 6.92 -31.58
C VAL A 75 3.49 8.27 -31.89
N PRO A 76 2.16 8.40 -31.76
CA PRO A 76 1.46 9.66 -32.08
C PRO A 76 1.62 10.74 -31.00
N TYR A 77 2.55 10.56 -30.03
CA TYR A 77 2.67 11.42 -28.85
C TYR A 77 3.96 12.23 -28.86
N SER A 78 3.88 13.44 -28.31
CA SER A 78 5.04 14.35 -28.23
C SER A 78 6.01 13.98 -27.11
N LEU A 79 5.49 13.44 -26.02
CA LEU A 79 6.25 13.00 -24.84
C LEU A 79 5.95 11.55 -24.55
N THR A 80 6.89 10.68 -24.86
CA THR A 80 6.77 9.25 -24.64
C THR A 80 7.57 8.83 -23.43
N THR A 81 6.98 8.04 -22.57
CA THR A 81 7.61 7.57 -21.32
C THR A 81 7.37 6.07 -21.17
N LEU A 82 8.38 5.37 -20.68
CA LEU A 82 8.28 4.00 -20.20
C LEU A 82 8.17 4.02 -18.69
N TYR A 83 7.10 3.40 -18.16
CA TYR A 83 6.92 3.15 -16.74
C TYR A 83 7.11 1.67 -16.45
N ILE A 84 7.89 1.38 -15.42
CA ILE A 84 8.17 0.01 -14.97
C ILE A 84 7.87 -0.08 -13.49
N LYS A 85 6.95 -0.98 -13.12
CA LYS A 85 6.69 -1.32 -11.74
C LYS A 85 7.67 -2.42 -11.31
N THR A 86 8.52 -2.12 -10.33
CA THR A 86 9.42 -3.12 -9.75
C THR A 86 8.76 -3.78 -8.56
N MET A 87 9.10 -5.05 -8.33
CA MET A 87 8.65 -5.80 -7.16
C MET A 87 9.86 -6.33 -6.41
N HIS A 88 10.37 -5.55 -5.44
CA HIS A 88 11.47 -5.96 -4.58
C HIS A 88 12.75 -6.36 -5.35
N GLN A 89 13.06 -5.64 -6.42
CA GLN A 89 14.16 -5.95 -7.34
C GLN A 89 15.02 -4.73 -7.61
N ASP A 90 16.31 -4.94 -7.77
CA ASP A 90 17.19 -4.00 -8.44
C ASP A 90 16.94 -4.02 -9.94
N LEU A 91 17.12 -2.89 -10.60
CA LEU A 91 16.76 -2.71 -11.98
C LEU A 91 17.87 -2.01 -12.75
N THR A 92 18.26 -2.58 -13.90
CA THR A 92 19.12 -1.90 -14.87
C THR A 92 18.45 -1.92 -16.25
N ILE A 93 18.47 -0.80 -16.94
CA ILE A 93 17.80 -0.63 -18.22
C ILE A 93 18.80 -0.07 -19.24
N TRP A 94 18.83 -0.70 -20.39
CA TRP A 94 19.62 -0.27 -21.54
C TRP A 94 18.70 0.01 -22.73
N ILE A 95 19.09 1.02 -23.52
CA ILE A 95 18.54 1.28 -24.86
C ILE A 95 19.72 1.25 -25.83
N ASP A 96 19.67 0.36 -26.83
CA ASP A 96 20.76 0.11 -27.78
C ASP A 96 22.13 -0.03 -27.09
N GLU A 97 22.18 -0.91 -26.08
CA GLU A 97 23.37 -1.24 -25.29
C GLU A 97 23.88 -0.09 -24.38
N LYS A 98 23.30 1.11 -24.41
CA LYS A 98 23.64 2.19 -23.51
C LYS A 98 22.81 2.11 -22.24
N PRO A 99 23.42 2.10 -21.04
CA PRO A 99 22.67 2.14 -19.79
C PRO A 99 21.97 3.51 -19.66
N VAL A 100 20.64 3.51 -19.54
CA VAL A 100 19.84 4.72 -19.37
C VAL A 100 19.32 4.87 -17.95
N TYR A 101 19.26 3.76 -17.21
CA TYR A 101 18.82 3.76 -15.83
C TYR A 101 19.43 2.59 -15.08
N GLN A 102 19.89 2.88 -13.87
CA GLN A 102 20.38 1.86 -12.94
C GLN A 102 19.88 2.20 -11.54
N PHE A 103 19.22 1.27 -10.92
CA PHE A 103 18.85 1.31 -9.52
C PHE A 103 19.47 0.10 -8.84
N ASP A 104 20.44 0.36 -8.01
CA ASP A 104 21.06 -0.61 -7.12
C ASP A 104 20.76 -0.17 -5.69
N TYR A 105 19.86 -0.89 -5.04
CA TYR A 105 19.39 -0.54 -3.72
C TYR A 105 20.53 -0.72 -2.70
N GLN A 106 20.95 0.37 -2.10
CA GLN A 106 21.96 0.36 -1.05
C GLN A 106 21.29 0.27 0.32
N ASP A 107 21.77 -0.69 1.10
CA ASP A 107 21.34 -0.93 2.46
C ASP A 107 22.03 0.09 3.40
N ILE A 108 21.50 1.31 3.49
CA ILE A 108 22.09 2.41 4.27
C ILE A 108 21.24 2.67 5.52
N PRO A 109 21.82 2.54 6.76
CA PRO A 109 21.14 2.89 8.00
C PRO A 109 20.83 4.40 8.09
N PRO A 110 19.85 4.86 8.90
CA PRO A 110 18.91 4.08 9.71
C PRO A 110 17.68 3.61 8.91
N PHE A 111 16.95 2.65 9.49
CA PHE A 111 15.71 2.13 8.89
C PHE A 111 15.89 1.60 7.47
N ASN A 112 17.00 0.94 7.24
CA ASN A 112 17.32 0.28 5.99
C ASN A 112 16.48 -0.98 5.76
N SER A 113 16.48 -1.45 4.51
CA SER A 113 15.90 -2.74 4.14
C SER A 113 16.83 -3.49 3.22
N LYS A 114 17.07 -4.77 3.47
CA LYS A 114 17.83 -5.64 2.55
C LYS A 114 17.01 -6.00 1.31
N ILE A 115 15.71 -5.74 1.38
CA ILE A 115 14.77 -5.98 0.28
C ILE A 115 14.39 -4.62 -0.29
N PRO A 116 14.61 -4.38 -1.60
CA PRO A 116 14.18 -3.14 -2.22
C PRO A 116 12.66 -2.95 -2.06
N PRO A 117 12.18 -1.74 -1.78
CA PRO A 117 10.74 -1.47 -1.76
C PRO A 117 10.13 -1.59 -3.16
N LEU A 118 8.82 -1.75 -3.24
CA LEU A 118 8.08 -1.66 -4.49
C LEU A 118 8.08 -0.19 -4.97
N TYR A 119 8.49 0.04 -6.22
CA TYR A 119 8.56 1.40 -6.79
C TYR A 119 8.30 1.41 -8.30
N TRP A 120 7.94 2.61 -8.80
CA TRP A 120 7.81 2.89 -10.22
C TRP A 120 9.06 3.57 -10.74
N VAL A 121 9.60 3.05 -11.84
CA VAL A 121 10.66 3.69 -12.61
C VAL A 121 10.03 4.38 -13.79
N ARG A 122 10.39 5.65 -13.99
CA ARG A 122 9.93 6.49 -15.10
C ARG A 122 11.10 6.84 -15.98
N ILE A 123 11.05 6.43 -17.24
CA ILE A 123 12.10 6.67 -18.23
C ILE A 123 11.51 7.45 -19.40
N PRO A 124 11.89 8.71 -19.59
CA PRO A 124 11.51 9.45 -20.77
C PRO A 124 12.22 8.84 -22.00
N ILE A 125 11.46 8.56 -23.05
CA ILE A 125 11.97 8.01 -24.31
C ILE A 125 12.01 9.13 -25.34
N GLN A 126 13.21 9.39 -25.88
CA GLN A 126 13.40 10.39 -26.92
C GLN A 126 12.97 9.85 -28.29
N LYS A 127 12.67 10.76 -29.23
CA LYS A 127 12.16 10.35 -30.56
C LYS A 127 13.16 9.51 -31.36
N ASP A 128 14.45 9.76 -31.19
CA ASP A 128 15.55 9.01 -31.80
C ASP A 128 15.75 7.61 -31.20
N GLN A 129 15.17 7.36 -30.04
CA GLN A 129 15.19 6.05 -29.36
C GLN A 129 13.97 5.17 -29.73
N LEU A 130 13.02 5.70 -30.50
CA LEU A 130 11.91 4.91 -31.01
C LEU A 130 12.44 3.87 -32.03
N GLY A 131 11.93 2.65 -31.95
CA GLY A 131 12.42 1.53 -32.75
C GLY A 131 13.70 0.87 -32.22
N SER A 132 14.35 1.45 -31.21
CA SER A 132 15.53 0.88 -30.56
C SER A 132 15.19 -0.38 -29.75
N THR A 133 16.21 -1.17 -29.45
CA THR A 133 16.07 -2.34 -28.58
C THR A 133 16.23 -1.94 -27.13
N ILE A 134 15.17 -2.16 -26.35
CA ILE A 134 15.24 -2.01 -24.89
C ILE A 134 15.56 -3.35 -24.24
N ARG A 135 16.50 -3.32 -23.30
CA ARG A 135 16.88 -4.45 -22.45
C ARG A 135 16.69 -4.09 -20.99
N ILE A 136 16.06 -4.96 -20.23
CA ILE A 136 15.76 -4.76 -18.82
C ILE A 136 16.29 -5.95 -18.04
N GLU A 137 17.14 -5.68 -17.06
CA GLU A 137 17.64 -6.68 -16.12
C GLU A 137 16.99 -6.41 -14.75
N PHE A 138 16.29 -7.42 -14.27
CA PHE A 138 15.76 -7.46 -12.90
C PHE A 138 16.65 -8.37 -12.07
N ARG A 139 17.23 -7.85 -10.99
CA ARG A 139 18.03 -8.62 -10.03
C ARG A 139 17.26 -8.72 -8.73
N GLY A 140 16.87 -9.94 -8.36
CA GLY A 140 16.13 -10.18 -7.14
C GLY A 140 17.05 -10.38 -5.94
N ARG A 141 16.83 -9.61 -4.86
CA ARG A 141 17.44 -9.87 -3.54
C ARG A 141 16.54 -10.73 -2.66
N ALA A 142 15.27 -10.84 -2.95
CA ALA A 142 14.31 -11.68 -2.25
C ALA A 142 14.31 -13.12 -2.77
N ARG A 143 13.90 -14.07 -1.93
CA ARG A 143 13.80 -15.49 -2.33
C ARG A 143 12.77 -15.78 -3.42
N SER A 144 11.80 -14.89 -3.58
CA SER A 144 10.79 -14.97 -4.63
C SER A 144 10.74 -13.65 -5.41
N VAL A 145 11.00 -13.75 -6.71
CA VAL A 145 10.87 -12.64 -7.64
C VAL A 145 9.61 -12.89 -8.45
N GLU A 146 8.54 -12.12 -8.18
CA GLU A 146 7.36 -12.13 -9.02
C GLU A 146 7.63 -11.24 -10.25
N ASN A 147 7.78 -11.87 -11.40
CA ASN A 147 8.01 -11.20 -12.67
C ASN A 147 6.70 -10.76 -13.28
N THR A 148 6.27 -9.57 -13.00
CA THR A 148 5.05 -9.05 -13.60
C THR A 148 5.36 -8.09 -14.75
N LEU A 149 5.29 -8.61 -16.00
CA LEU A 149 5.24 -7.77 -17.20
C LEU A 149 4.00 -6.87 -17.22
N GLU A 150 3.06 -7.07 -16.31
CA GLU A 150 1.85 -6.27 -16.16
C GLU A 150 2.11 -4.83 -15.71
N GLY A 151 3.27 -4.56 -15.12
CA GLY A 151 3.70 -3.23 -14.70
C GLY A 151 4.49 -2.44 -15.75
N LEU A 152 4.51 -2.85 -17.01
CA LEU A 152 5.24 -2.17 -18.07
C LEU A 152 4.28 -1.35 -18.94
N TYR A 153 4.28 -0.02 -18.77
CA TYR A 153 3.47 0.91 -19.54
C TYR A 153 4.35 1.76 -20.44
N PHE A 154 3.93 1.93 -21.69
CA PHE A 154 4.62 2.74 -22.67
C PHE A 154 3.65 3.68 -23.37
N GLY A 155 3.92 4.98 -23.38
CA GLY A 155 3.04 5.95 -24.03
C GLY A 155 3.18 7.36 -23.48
N GLU A 156 2.11 8.14 -23.60
CA GLU A 156 2.07 9.50 -23.09
C GLU A 156 2.11 9.52 -21.56
N ASP A 157 3.03 10.27 -21.01
CA ASP A 157 3.32 10.37 -19.58
C ASP A 157 2.08 10.64 -18.73
N LEU A 158 1.33 11.69 -19.10
CA LEU A 158 0.12 12.09 -18.35
C LEU A 158 -0.96 11.01 -18.40
N SER A 159 -1.12 10.34 -19.52
CA SER A 159 -2.12 9.27 -19.68
C SER A 159 -1.81 8.08 -18.78
N ILE A 160 -0.51 7.71 -18.63
CA ILE A 160 -0.08 6.64 -17.73
C ILE A 160 -0.29 7.03 -16.27
N ILE A 161 0.07 8.27 -15.89
CA ILE A 161 -0.16 8.78 -14.53
C ILE A 161 -1.65 8.75 -14.19
N CYS A 162 -2.51 9.22 -15.07
CA CYS A 162 -3.96 9.21 -14.89
C CYS A 162 -4.48 7.78 -14.71
N GLU A 163 -3.99 6.81 -15.48
CA GLU A 163 -4.38 5.40 -15.34
C GLU A 163 -3.96 4.82 -13.99
N ILE A 164 -2.73 5.10 -13.53
CA ILE A 164 -2.25 4.65 -12.22
C ILE A 164 -3.11 5.26 -11.10
N LEU A 165 -3.41 6.54 -11.17
CA LEU A 165 -4.28 7.22 -10.20
C LEU A 165 -5.69 6.65 -10.22
N TRP A 166 -6.24 6.44 -11.41
CA TRP A 166 -7.60 5.92 -11.58
C TRP A 166 -7.76 4.50 -11.01
N LYS A 167 -6.81 3.62 -11.27
CA LYS A 167 -6.82 2.26 -10.72
C LYS A 167 -6.82 2.25 -9.19
N ASN A 168 -6.23 3.26 -8.59
CA ASN A 168 -6.08 3.36 -7.13
C ASN A 168 -7.09 4.34 -6.48
N ILE A 169 -8.01 4.94 -7.25
CA ILE A 169 -8.87 6.04 -6.76
C ILE A 169 -9.70 5.64 -5.54
N LEU A 170 -10.27 4.45 -5.54
CA LEU A 170 -11.06 3.95 -4.42
C LEU A 170 -10.23 3.77 -3.15
N GLN A 171 -9.02 3.22 -3.29
CA GLN A 171 -8.11 3.02 -2.17
C GLN A 171 -7.56 4.34 -1.61
N ILE A 172 -7.17 5.28 -2.50
CA ILE A 172 -6.77 6.65 -2.12
C ILE A 172 -7.87 7.27 -1.28
N PHE A 173 -9.09 7.17 -1.77
CA PHE A 173 -10.24 7.75 -1.15
C PHE A 173 -10.56 7.12 0.21
N ALA A 174 -10.62 5.79 0.30
CA ALA A 174 -10.86 5.07 1.56
C ALA A 174 -9.78 5.43 2.61
N SER A 175 -8.51 5.47 2.20
CA SER A 175 -7.40 5.88 3.05
C SER A 175 -7.60 7.30 3.61
N LEU A 176 -7.90 8.28 2.75
CA LEU A 176 -8.14 9.66 3.17
C LEU A 176 -9.35 9.77 4.12
N CYS A 177 -10.44 9.07 3.84
CA CYS A 177 -11.60 9.03 4.73
C CYS A 177 -11.22 8.51 6.12
N LEU A 178 -10.49 7.41 6.20
CA LEU A 178 -10.06 6.85 7.49
C LEU A 178 -9.14 7.81 8.24
N ILE A 179 -8.19 8.46 7.56
CA ILE A 179 -7.30 9.46 8.17
C ILE A 179 -8.10 10.64 8.72
N PHE A 180 -9.01 11.22 7.92
CA PHE A 180 -9.80 12.37 8.37
C PHE A 180 -10.77 12.01 9.50
N MET A 181 -11.38 10.82 9.43
CA MET A 181 -12.21 10.31 10.54
C MET A 181 -11.39 10.12 11.82
N GLY A 182 -10.20 9.51 11.68
CA GLY A 182 -9.29 9.31 12.80
C GLY A 182 -8.90 10.64 13.45
N ILE A 183 -8.46 11.61 12.64
CA ILE A 183 -8.12 12.96 13.11
C ILE A 183 -9.34 13.63 13.78
N GLY A 184 -10.51 13.53 13.18
CA GLY A 184 -11.75 14.12 13.71
C GLY A 184 -12.07 13.61 15.12
N LEU A 185 -11.99 12.28 15.34
CA LEU A 185 -12.22 11.67 16.65
C LEU A 185 -11.13 12.03 17.68
N LEU A 186 -9.87 12.12 17.23
CA LEU A 186 -8.76 12.56 18.12
C LEU A 186 -8.96 14.02 18.56
N VAL A 187 -9.34 14.89 17.65
CA VAL A 187 -9.61 16.31 17.92
C VAL A 187 -10.85 16.45 18.81
N GLU A 188 -11.92 15.69 18.54
CA GLU A 188 -13.13 15.66 19.39
C GLU A 188 -12.77 15.30 20.84
N TYR A 189 -11.99 14.23 21.02
CA TYR A 189 -11.52 13.83 22.35
C TYR A 189 -10.69 14.93 23.03
N LEU A 190 -9.73 15.54 22.33
CA LEU A 190 -8.86 16.56 22.90
C LEU A 190 -9.61 17.84 23.30
N ILE A 191 -10.64 18.23 22.56
CA ILE A 191 -11.37 19.48 22.78
C ILE A 191 -12.55 19.28 23.74
N LEU A 192 -13.34 18.21 23.56
CA LEU A 192 -14.62 18.03 24.24
C LEU A 192 -14.52 17.05 25.41
N ASP A 193 -14.05 15.84 25.17
CA ASP A 193 -14.12 14.74 26.13
C ASP A 193 -13.12 14.90 27.26
N ARG A 194 -11.91 15.43 26.99
CA ARG A 194 -10.90 15.69 28.00
C ARG A 194 -11.37 16.70 29.08
N ARG A 195 -12.17 17.69 28.66
CA ARG A 195 -12.71 18.70 29.58
C ARG A 195 -13.86 18.19 30.42
N ARG A 196 -14.60 17.19 29.94
CA ARG A 196 -15.76 16.58 30.60
C ARG A 196 -15.41 15.38 31.46
N GLY A 197 -14.15 14.89 31.41
CA GLY A 197 -13.74 13.66 32.06
C GLY A 197 -14.37 12.41 31.43
N GLU A 198 -14.88 12.54 30.19
CA GLU A 198 -15.54 11.48 29.47
C GLU A 198 -14.56 10.39 28.98
N GLU A 199 -15.13 9.31 28.55
CA GLU A 199 -14.40 8.08 28.28
C GLU A 199 -13.45 8.18 27.07
N LYS A 200 -12.25 7.62 27.17
CA LYS A 200 -11.20 7.63 26.14
C LYS A 200 -11.52 6.76 24.90
N GLY A 201 -12.77 6.33 24.69
CA GLY A 201 -13.18 5.47 23.57
C GLY A 201 -12.94 6.12 22.21
N SER A 202 -13.34 7.40 22.07
CA SER A 202 -13.14 8.18 20.84
C SER A 202 -11.67 8.32 20.49
N PHE A 203 -10.80 8.49 21.48
CA PHE A 203 -9.35 8.56 21.27
C PHE A 203 -8.78 7.27 20.70
N TYR A 204 -9.13 6.12 21.29
CA TYR A 204 -8.61 4.83 20.84
C TYR A 204 -9.13 4.48 19.42
N LEU A 205 -10.42 4.69 19.17
CA LEU A 205 -10.97 4.48 17.84
C LEU A 205 -10.35 5.43 16.81
N GLY A 206 -10.19 6.70 17.18
CA GLY A 206 -9.53 7.70 16.33
C GLY A 206 -8.11 7.29 15.95
N ALA A 207 -7.33 6.77 16.91
CA ALA A 207 -5.98 6.28 16.65
C ALA A 207 -5.98 5.05 15.73
N VAL A 208 -6.89 4.09 15.92
CA VAL A 208 -7.03 2.92 15.03
C VAL A 208 -7.31 3.37 13.60
N LEU A 209 -8.32 4.24 13.40
CA LEU A 209 -8.70 4.70 12.07
C LEU A 209 -7.58 5.50 11.40
N PHE A 210 -6.90 6.35 12.15
CA PHE A 210 -5.77 7.13 11.63
C PHE A 210 -4.64 6.23 11.14
N PHE A 211 -4.17 5.28 11.97
CA PHE A 211 -3.08 4.40 11.59
C PHE A 211 -3.49 3.41 10.49
N LEU A 212 -4.73 2.92 10.50
CA LEU A 212 -5.27 2.06 9.43
C LEU A 212 -5.32 2.80 8.10
N GLY A 213 -5.81 4.04 8.10
CA GLY A 213 -5.83 4.89 6.92
C GLY A 213 -4.42 5.21 6.40
N LEU A 214 -3.49 5.48 7.30
CA LEU A 214 -2.09 5.73 6.94
C LEU A 214 -1.44 4.48 6.33
N TRP A 215 -1.64 3.31 6.92
CA TRP A 215 -1.18 2.03 6.38
C TRP A 215 -1.76 1.76 4.99
N MET A 216 -3.08 1.88 4.81
CA MET A 216 -3.71 1.74 3.50
C MET A 216 -3.16 2.73 2.47
N GLY A 217 -2.92 3.98 2.87
CA GLY A 217 -2.34 5.03 2.02
C GLY A 217 -0.91 4.69 1.58
N CYS A 218 -0.12 4.10 2.48
CA CYS A 218 1.23 3.67 2.15
C CYS A 218 1.30 2.46 1.20
N GLN A 219 0.23 1.68 1.05
CA GLN A 219 0.16 0.55 0.12
C GLN A 219 -0.29 0.92 -1.30
N ILE A 220 -0.75 2.17 -1.51
CA ILE A 220 -1.25 2.61 -2.81
C ILE A 220 -0.13 2.64 -3.84
N ASP A 221 -0.33 2.03 -5.00
CA ASP A 221 0.65 2.04 -6.09
C ASP A 221 0.97 3.47 -6.58
N ALA A 222 -0.02 4.38 -6.52
CA ALA A 222 0.13 5.77 -6.90
C ALA A 222 0.90 6.63 -5.87
N ARG A 223 1.26 6.09 -4.70
CA ARG A 223 1.91 6.83 -3.59
C ARG A 223 3.18 7.58 -4.01
N GLN A 224 3.97 6.98 -4.91
CA GLN A 224 5.22 7.56 -5.37
C GLN A 224 5.01 8.81 -6.24
N LEU A 225 3.85 8.96 -6.88
CA LEU A 225 3.50 10.18 -7.62
C LEU A 225 3.32 11.40 -6.70
N ILE A 226 3.01 11.15 -5.42
CA ILE A 226 2.79 12.17 -4.39
C ILE A 226 4.05 12.37 -3.55
N PHE A 227 4.71 11.27 -3.15
CA PHE A 227 5.89 11.27 -2.29
C PHE A 227 7.06 10.57 -2.98
N ASN A 228 8.13 11.30 -3.25
CA ASN A 228 9.29 10.74 -3.97
C ASN A 228 10.24 9.92 -3.07
N ASN A 229 10.08 9.96 -1.75
CA ASN A 229 10.93 9.19 -0.83
C ASN A 229 10.33 7.80 -0.58
N ILE A 230 10.76 6.85 -1.41
CA ILE A 230 10.26 5.46 -1.41
C ILE A 230 10.56 4.76 -0.09
N LEU A 231 11.75 4.97 0.48
CA LEU A 231 12.15 4.33 1.74
C LEU A 231 11.32 4.85 2.92
N LEU A 232 11.04 6.16 2.95
CA LEU A 232 10.18 6.75 3.98
C LEU A 232 8.78 6.12 3.94
N ILE A 233 8.18 6.02 2.75
CA ILE A 233 6.85 5.44 2.60
C ILE A 233 6.84 3.97 3.04
N TRP A 234 7.86 3.21 2.66
CA TRP A 234 8.03 1.81 3.05
C TRP A 234 8.10 1.64 4.57
N ASN A 235 8.92 2.45 5.25
CA ASN A 235 9.01 2.42 6.70
C ASN A 235 7.72 2.90 7.38
N MET A 236 7.04 3.91 6.82
CA MET A 236 5.75 4.39 7.33
C MET A 236 4.64 3.35 7.20
N GLU A 237 4.68 2.50 6.18
CA GLU A 237 3.76 1.37 6.01
C GLU A 237 3.85 0.41 7.21
N TYR A 238 5.05 -0.06 7.55
CA TYR A 238 5.24 -0.94 8.71
C TYR A 238 4.99 -0.24 10.04
N LEU A 239 5.47 0.99 10.20
CA LEU A 239 5.29 1.76 11.42
C LEU A 239 3.80 1.99 11.72
N SER A 240 3.01 2.35 10.71
CA SER A 240 1.56 2.51 10.92
C SER A 240 0.89 1.19 11.26
N LEU A 241 1.31 0.07 10.66
CA LEU A 241 0.76 -1.26 10.92
C LEU A 241 0.99 -1.72 12.37
N ILE A 242 2.21 -1.57 12.89
CA ILE A 242 2.54 -1.95 14.29
C ILE A 242 1.89 -1.04 15.33
N MET A 243 1.47 0.17 14.95
CA MET A 243 0.76 1.09 15.85
C MET A 243 -0.74 0.78 16.02
N ILE A 244 -1.35 -0.10 15.21
CA ILE A 244 -2.78 -0.43 15.26
C ILE A 244 -3.15 -1.31 16.48
N PRO A 245 -2.40 -2.36 16.87
CA PRO A 245 -2.81 -3.34 17.87
C PRO A 245 -3.16 -2.73 19.23
N ILE A 246 -2.33 -1.86 19.75
CA ILE A 246 -2.52 -1.31 21.09
C ILE A 246 -3.81 -0.49 21.23
N PRO A 247 -4.07 0.54 20.39
CA PRO A 247 -5.33 1.29 20.47
C PRO A 247 -6.55 0.40 20.14
N ALA A 248 -6.43 -0.61 19.26
CA ALA A 248 -7.53 -1.54 18.99
C ALA A 248 -7.90 -2.37 20.22
N LEU A 249 -6.92 -2.91 20.94
CA LEU A 249 -7.14 -3.65 22.19
C LEU A 249 -7.71 -2.76 23.30
N LEU A 250 -7.22 -1.51 23.42
CA LEU A 250 -7.73 -0.58 24.40
C LEU A 250 -9.16 -0.12 24.08
N PHE A 251 -9.49 0.02 22.79
CA PHE A 251 -10.85 0.32 22.35
C PHE A 251 -11.82 -0.82 22.71
N ILE A 252 -11.49 -2.07 22.33
CA ILE A 252 -12.37 -3.21 22.60
C ILE A 252 -12.52 -3.48 24.10
N ASN A 253 -11.45 -3.28 24.88
CA ASN A 253 -11.51 -3.38 26.34
C ASN A 253 -12.49 -2.37 26.94
N LYS A 254 -12.58 -1.18 26.35
CA LYS A 254 -13.54 -0.16 26.77
C LYS A 254 -14.98 -0.55 26.43
N VAL A 255 -15.20 -1.11 25.23
CA VAL A 255 -16.50 -1.64 24.79
C VAL A 255 -16.93 -2.79 25.69
N GLU A 256 -16.01 -3.67 26.09
CA GLU A 256 -16.27 -4.80 27.02
C GLU A 256 -16.53 -4.35 28.47
N ARG A 257 -16.51 -3.04 28.76
CA ARG A 257 -16.68 -2.46 30.11
C ARG A 257 -15.68 -2.96 31.14
N GLY A 258 -14.49 -3.33 30.67
CA GLY A 258 -13.34 -3.60 31.53
C GLY A 258 -13.33 -4.95 32.23
N ASN A 259 -14.10 -5.92 31.80
CA ASN A 259 -14.17 -7.24 32.44
C ASN A 259 -12.87 -8.05 32.39
N CYS A 260 -11.97 -7.74 31.47
CA CYS A 260 -10.68 -8.42 31.31
C CYS A 260 -9.49 -7.43 31.37
N GLN A 261 -9.63 -6.33 32.09
CA GLN A 261 -8.68 -5.21 32.08
C GLN A 261 -7.23 -5.64 32.27
N ARG A 262 -6.95 -6.47 33.29
CA ARG A 262 -5.57 -6.87 33.58
C ARG A 262 -4.93 -7.65 32.45
N GLY A 263 -5.66 -8.62 31.86
CA GLY A 263 -5.12 -9.43 30.76
C GLY A 263 -4.84 -8.60 29.50
N ILE A 264 -5.75 -7.70 29.14
CA ILE A 264 -5.58 -6.82 27.99
C ILE A 264 -4.42 -5.83 28.22
N TYR A 265 -4.29 -5.26 29.43
CA TYR A 265 -3.16 -4.36 29.72
C TYR A 265 -1.81 -5.08 29.70
N TRP A 266 -1.71 -6.33 30.17
CA TRP A 266 -0.51 -7.14 30.07
C TRP A 266 -0.19 -7.45 28.59
N LEU A 267 -1.21 -7.76 27.78
CA LEU A 267 -1.04 -7.97 26.36
C LEU A 267 -0.57 -6.69 25.64
N CYS A 268 -1.18 -5.54 25.94
CA CYS A 268 -0.71 -4.25 25.41
C CYS A 268 0.74 -3.95 25.80
N LEU A 269 1.13 -4.24 27.05
CA LEU A 269 2.51 -4.07 27.50
C LEU A 269 3.48 -4.97 26.72
N LEU A 270 3.11 -6.24 26.53
CA LEU A 270 3.90 -7.18 25.76
C LEU A 270 4.07 -6.71 24.31
N ILE A 271 2.97 -6.29 23.67
CA ILE A 271 3.00 -5.75 22.30
C ILE A 271 3.88 -4.49 22.25
N ALA A 272 3.72 -3.55 23.20
CA ALA A 272 4.53 -2.33 23.25
C ALA A 272 6.05 -2.63 23.39
N LEU A 273 6.41 -3.66 24.15
CA LEU A 273 7.81 -4.11 24.25
C LEU A 273 8.31 -4.72 22.93
N CYS A 274 7.48 -5.53 22.26
CA CYS A 274 7.81 -6.08 20.94
C CYS A 274 7.95 -4.98 19.89
N ASP A 275 7.02 -4.02 19.86
CA ASP A 275 7.06 -2.88 18.92
C ASP A 275 8.31 -2.02 19.15
N LEU A 276 8.67 -1.77 20.40
CA LEU A 276 9.89 -1.05 20.76
C LEU A 276 11.13 -1.80 20.26
N LEU A 277 11.20 -3.12 20.45
CA LEU A 277 12.30 -3.93 19.98
C LEU A 277 12.38 -3.94 18.44
N ILE A 278 11.26 -4.01 17.75
CA ILE A 278 11.19 -3.93 16.29
C ILE A 278 11.73 -2.57 15.81
N ILE A 279 11.24 -1.46 16.39
CA ILE A 279 11.65 -0.10 16.00
C ILE A 279 13.14 0.13 16.29
N VAL A 280 13.62 -0.26 17.46
CA VAL A 280 15.04 -0.12 17.83
C VAL A 280 15.91 -0.95 16.90
N SER A 281 15.52 -2.22 16.64
CA SER A 281 16.25 -3.12 15.75
C SER A 281 16.35 -2.55 14.31
N ALA A 282 15.26 -2.01 13.79
CA ALA A 282 15.25 -1.34 12.49
C ALA A 282 16.07 -0.03 12.48
N GLY A 283 16.01 0.74 13.57
CA GLY A 283 16.74 2.00 13.71
C GLY A 283 18.26 1.84 13.75
N ILE A 284 18.77 0.80 14.42
CA ILE A 284 20.20 0.51 14.47
C ILE A 284 20.69 -0.37 13.31
N GLY A 285 19.78 -0.78 12.39
CA GLY A 285 20.12 -1.54 11.20
C GLY A 285 20.45 -3.02 11.45
N LEU A 286 20.03 -3.61 12.58
CA LEU A 286 20.18 -5.06 12.82
C LEU A 286 19.28 -5.86 11.89
N TYR A 287 17.98 -5.52 11.87
CA TYR A 287 16.97 -6.12 11.02
C TYR A 287 16.07 -5.01 10.46
N SER A 288 15.67 -5.15 9.22
CA SER A 288 14.66 -4.28 8.62
C SER A 288 13.25 -4.69 9.06
N PHE A 289 12.29 -3.77 8.94
CA PHE A 289 10.87 -4.10 9.17
C PHE A 289 10.40 -5.29 8.32
N ALA A 290 10.83 -5.37 7.07
CA ALA A 290 10.48 -6.46 6.15
C ALA A 290 11.02 -7.83 6.63
N GLU A 291 12.21 -7.88 7.25
CA GLU A 291 12.75 -9.12 7.83
C GLU A 291 11.99 -9.54 9.09
N LEU A 292 11.41 -8.58 9.81
CA LEU A 292 10.62 -8.81 11.02
C LEU A 292 9.12 -8.99 10.73
N ASN A 293 8.72 -9.06 9.45
CA ASN A 293 7.31 -9.16 9.06
C ASN A 293 6.58 -10.33 9.74
N LEU A 294 7.23 -11.48 9.85
CA LEU A 294 6.64 -12.64 10.55
C LEU A 294 6.28 -12.33 12.00
N LEU A 295 7.13 -11.57 12.71
CA LEU A 295 6.86 -11.16 14.09
C LEU A 295 5.69 -10.17 14.15
N ILE A 296 5.63 -9.23 13.20
CA ILE A 296 4.53 -8.28 13.06
C ILE A 296 3.22 -9.02 12.80
N ASP A 297 3.22 -9.99 11.88
CA ASP A 297 2.05 -10.83 11.58
C ASP A 297 1.59 -11.63 12.80
N CYS A 298 2.50 -12.16 13.60
CA CYS A 298 2.17 -12.84 14.86
C CYS A 298 1.50 -11.90 15.87
N ILE A 299 1.97 -10.65 16.00
CA ILE A 299 1.36 -9.64 16.88
C ILE A 299 -0.05 -9.28 16.39
N LEU A 300 -0.23 -9.09 15.09
CA LEU A 300 -1.54 -8.82 14.50
C LEU A 300 -2.50 -9.99 14.71
N LEU A 301 -2.05 -11.21 14.47
CA LEU A 301 -2.85 -12.42 14.69
C LEU A 301 -3.28 -12.56 16.16
N LEU A 302 -2.37 -12.34 17.10
CA LEU A 302 -2.64 -12.36 18.53
C LEU A 302 -3.68 -11.28 18.90
N THR A 303 -3.56 -10.09 18.32
CA THR A 303 -4.52 -9.00 18.47
C THR A 303 -5.91 -9.41 17.95
N CYS A 304 -5.98 -10.01 16.76
CA CYS A 304 -7.22 -10.52 16.19
C CYS A 304 -7.88 -11.57 17.08
N PHE A 305 -7.12 -12.50 17.64
CA PHE A 305 -7.63 -13.49 18.59
C PHE A 305 -8.18 -12.85 19.86
N ALA A 306 -7.49 -11.86 20.42
CA ALA A 306 -7.96 -11.15 21.62
C ALA A 306 -9.26 -10.38 21.33
N ILE A 307 -9.37 -9.72 20.20
CA ILE A 307 -10.58 -9.04 19.75
C ILE A 307 -11.73 -10.04 19.55
N ALA A 308 -11.48 -11.15 18.83
CA ALA A 308 -12.49 -12.19 18.61
C ALA A 308 -13.01 -12.79 19.91
N ARG A 309 -12.11 -13.04 20.88
CA ARG A 309 -12.50 -13.46 22.24
C ARG A 309 -13.41 -12.44 22.90
N SER A 310 -13.07 -11.15 22.84
CA SER A 310 -13.90 -10.10 23.43
C SER A 310 -15.29 -10.04 22.78
N PHE A 311 -15.41 -10.23 21.48
CA PHE A 311 -16.73 -10.35 20.81
C PHE A 311 -17.56 -11.52 21.34
N VAL A 312 -16.93 -12.68 21.57
CA VAL A 312 -17.61 -13.83 22.18
C VAL A 312 -18.13 -13.49 23.59
N VAL A 313 -17.31 -12.82 24.40
CA VAL A 313 -17.71 -12.40 25.76
C VAL A 313 -18.85 -11.39 25.73
N ILE A 314 -18.79 -10.40 24.82
CA ILE A 314 -19.86 -9.40 24.65
C ILE A 314 -21.17 -10.09 24.23
N ARG A 315 -21.12 -11.03 23.29
CA ARG A 315 -22.29 -11.79 22.84
C ARG A 315 -23.04 -12.49 24.00
N TRP A 316 -22.28 -13.07 24.94
CA TRP A 316 -22.84 -13.79 26.06
C TRP A 316 -23.36 -12.88 27.19
N ARG A 317 -22.80 -11.71 27.37
CA ARG A 317 -23.10 -10.79 28.48
C ARG A 317 -24.10 -9.70 28.12
N ASP A 318 -24.00 -9.16 26.91
CA ASP A 318 -24.82 -8.04 26.43
C ASP A 318 -25.22 -8.31 24.97
N PRO A 319 -26.26 -9.15 24.76
CA PRO A 319 -26.72 -9.52 23.41
C PRO A 319 -27.19 -8.33 22.57
N ASP A 320 -27.70 -7.28 23.20
CA ASP A 320 -28.18 -6.08 22.51
C ASP A 320 -27.01 -5.25 21.99
N LEU A 321 -26.00 -5.02 22.82
CA LEU A 321 -24.75 -4.39 22.38
C LEU A 321 -24.09 -5.21 21.26
N PHE A 322 -24.11 -6.54 21.33
CA PHE A 322 -23.59 -7.40 20.29
C PHE A 322 -24.32 -7.23 18.96
N LYS A 323 -25.66 -7.12 18.97
CA LYS A 323 -26.45 -6.83 17.78
C LYS A 323 -26.10 -5.50 17.15
N ASP A 324 -25.95 -4.44 17.98
CA ASP A 324 -25.57 -3.13 17.50
C ASP A 324 -24.18 -3.14 16.84
N LEU A 325 -23.20 -3.80 17.46
CA LEU A 325 -21.86 -3.97 16.90
C LEU A 325 -21.86 -4.77 15.59
N THR A 326 -22.62 -5.86 15.52
CA THR A 326 -22.73 -6.69 14.30
C THR A 326 -23.44 -5.94 13.17
N TRP A 327 -24.45 -5.12 13.49
CA TRP A 327 -25.08 -4.22 12.53
C TRP A 327 -24.11 -3.18 11.98
N MET A 328 -23.28 -2.57 12.84
CA MET A 328 -22.27 -1.59 12.40
C MET A 328 -21.21 -2.24 11.48
N ILE A 329 -20.75 -3.45 11.83
CA ILE A 329 -19.79 -4.19 11.01
C ILE A 329 -20.42 -4.66 9.68
N GLY A 330 -21.63 -5.18 9.73
CA GLY A 330 -22.37 -5.62 8.55
C GLY A 330 -22.66 -4.47 7.58
N ALA A 331 -23.08 -3.31 8.08
CA ALA A 331 -23.26 -2.11 7.26
C ALA A 331 -21.94 -1.62 6.64
N GLY A 332 -20.81 -1.74 7.36
CA GLY A 332 -19.49 -1.42 6.83
C GLY A 332 -19.04 -2.39 5.72
N SER A 333 -19.32 -3.70 5.88
CA SER A 333 -18.93 -4.73 4.90
C SER A 333 -19.76 -4.72 3.60
N THR A 334 -20.97 -4.17 3.63
CA THR A 334 -21.81 -4.00 2.42
C THR A 334 -21.43 -2.77 1.58
N LEU A 335 -20.55 -1.92 2.11
CA LEU A 335 -20.08 -0.69 1.47
C LEU A 335 -18.68 -0.84 0.81
N ILE A 336 -18.02 -1.98 0.98
CA ILE A 336 -16.76 -2.36 0.34
C ILE A 336 -17.04 -3.35 -0.80
#